data_b8c7ef9fa414b71128571fece08ea39c
#
_entry.id   b8c7ef9fa414b71128571fece08ea39c
#
_cell.length_a   1.000
_cell.length_b   1.000
_cell.length_c   1.000
_cell.angle_alpha   90.00
_cell.angle_beta   90.00
_cell.angle_gamma   90.00
#
_symmetry.space_group_name_H-M   'P 1'
#
loop_
_entity.id
_entity.type
_entity.pdbx_description
1 polymer ?
#
loop_
_entity_poly.entity_id
_entity_poly.type
_entity_poly.pdbx_seq_one_letter_code
_entity_poly.pdbx_strand_id
1 'polypeptide(L)'
;MRTDVLGVGFDDLTLEEAAAAGAALVEAGGFHYAVTPNPEFLLAAKHNPAFRQALLGADLVLADGVGVVYSAKILGRPLKGKVPGIDFAQRLLAWMARHGKRLFLLGAKPGVAELAAANLKDAHPGLIVCGTHDGYFREDGPVVEEIRACLLYTSPSPR
;
A
#
# COMPACT_ATOMS: atom_id res chain seq x y z
N MET A 1 14.90 8.57 7.19
CA MET A 1 16.04 8.59 6.21
C MET A 1 15.92 7.34 5.36
N ARG A 2 16.00 7.47 4.04
CA ARG A 2 15.89 6.32 3.13
C ARG A 2 17.25 5.72 2.82
N THR A 3 17.31 4.41 2.78
CA THR A 3 18.49 3.62 2.38
C THR A 3 18.43 3.34 0.88
N ASP A 4 19.40 3.81 0.11
CA ASP A 4 19.46 3.54 -1.33
C ASP A 4 19.89 2.10 -1.60
N VAL A 5 19.07 1.39 -2.37
CA VAL A 5 19.36 0.05 -2.89
C VAL A 5 19.13 0.06 -4.40
N LEU A 6 20.22 0.01 -5.14
CA LEU A 6 20.21 0.03 -6.62
C LEU A 6 19.43 1.20 -7.24
N GLY A 7 19.51 2.38 -6.61
CA GLY A 7 18.88 3.61 -7.07
C GLY A 7 17.41 3.78 -6.68
N VAL A 8 16.92 2.96 -5.77
CA VAL A 8 15.61 3.12 -5.11
C VAL A 8 15.84 3.30 -3.61
N GLY A 9 15.30 4.38 -3.04
CA GLY A 9 15.41 4.67 -1.62
C GLY A 9 14.32 3.93 -0.82
N PHE A 10 14.73 3.04 0.08
CA PHE A 10 13.85 2.30 0.97
C PHE A 10 13.78 2.94 2.36
N ASP A 11 12.59 3.02 2.92
CA ASP A 11 12.40 3.43 4.31
C ASP A 11 12.86 2.29 5.23
N ASP A 12 13.85 2.58 6.09
CA ASP A 12 14.42 1.61 7.02
C ASP A 12 13.56 1.48 8.27
N LEU A 13 12.47 0.72 8.12
CA LEU A 13 11.43 0.55 9.13
C LEU A 13 11.23 -0.93 9.46
N THR A 14 10.86 -1.20 10.71
CA THR A 14 10.24 -2.48 11.08
C THR A 14 8.79 -2.53 10.59
N LEU A 15 8.15 -3.69 10.67
CA LEU A 15 6.74 -3.85 10.30
C LEU A 15 5.82 -2.94 11.15
N GLU A 16 6.10 -2.83 12.45
CA GLU A 16 5.35 -1.98 13.37
C GLU A 16 5.53 -0.50 13.06
N GLU A 17 6.76 -0.07 12.80
CA GLU A 17 7.06 1.31 12.41
C GLU A 17 6.41 1.67 11.06
N ALA A 18 6.43 0.75 10.10
CA ALA A 18 5.78 0.93 8.80
C ALA A 18 4.25 1.04 8.95
N ALA A 19 3.64 0.18 9.75
CA ALA A 19 2.19 0.24 10.00
C ALA A 19 1.79 1.55 10.69
N ALA A 20 2.57 2.03 11.67
CA ALA A 20 2.35 3.32 12.32
C ALA A 20 2.50 4.48 11.34
N ALA A 21 3.51 4.44 10.45
CA ALA A 21 3.70 5.45 9.42
C ALA A 21 2.54 5.46 8.42
N GLY A 22 2.07 4.28 7.98
CA GLY A 22 0.89 4.17 7.11
C GLY A 22 -0.38 4.72 7.76
N ALA A 23 -0.60 4.43 9.04
CA ALA A 23 -1.72 4.98 9.80
C ALA A 23 -1.66 6.51 9.88
N ALA A 24 -0.49 7.08 10.12
CA ALA A 24 -0.28 8.53 10.16
C ALA A 24 -0.61 9.19 8.81
N LEU A 25 -0.25 8.57 7.68
CA LEU A 25 -0.62 9.06 6.35
C LEU A 25 -2.14 9.04 6.14
N VAL A 26 -2.83 7.98 6.57
CA VAL A 26 -4.30 7.92 6.51
C VAL A 26 -4.96 9.00 7.38
N GLU A 27 -4.39 9.32 8.53
CA GLU A 27 -4.89 10.39 9.41
C GLU A 27 -4.62 11.78 8.86
N ALA A 28 -3.47 11.99 8.24
CA ALA A 28 -3.09 13.28 7.65
C ALA A 28 -4.05 13.70 6.52
N GLY A 29 -4.68 12.73 5.87
CA GLY A 29 -5.56 12.98 4.73
C GLY A 29 -4.78 13.45 3.50
N GLY A 30 -5.48 13.69 2.40
CA GLY A 30 -4.85 14.01 1.13
C GLY A 30 -4.52 12.76 0.31
N PHE A 31 -3.64 12.91 -0.68
CA PHE A 31 -3.19 11.81 -1.52
C PHE A 31 -1.81 11.34 -1.07
N HIS A 32 -1.75 10.11 -0.61
CA HIS A 32 -0.52 9.43 -0.23
C HIS A 32 -0.50 8.03 -0.83
N TYR A 33 0.68 7.50 -1.12
CA TYR A 33 0.80 6.12 -1.54
C TYR A 33 2.05 5.45 -0.99
N ALA A 34 1.91 4.16 -0.70
CA ALA A 34 2.98 3.28 -0.30
C ALA A 34 3.25 2.26 -1.38
N VAL A 35 4.50 1.89 -1.53
CA VAL A 35 4.94 0.84 -2.45
C VAL A 35 5.78 -0.18 -1.70
N THR A 36 5.71 -1.43 -2.16
CA THR A 36 6.44 -2.56 -1.56
C THR A 36 7.32 -3.24 -2.61
N PRO A 37 8.39 -2.55 -3.11
CA PRO A 37 9.20 -3.10 -4.17
C PRO A 37 9.97 -4.35 -3.72
N ASN A 38 9.95 -5.36 -4.58
CA ASN A 38 10.78 -6.55 -4.51
C ASN A 38 11.96 -6.44 -5.52
N PRO A 39 12.88 -7.40 -5.61
CA PRO A 39 14.01 -7.35 -6.56
C PRO A 39 13.61 -7.22 -8.04
N GLU A 40 12.46 -7.75 -8.45
CA GLU A 40 11.96 -7.63 -9.82
C GLU A 40 11.57 -6.18 -10.14
N PHE A 41 10.98 -5.48 -9.17
CA PHE A 41 10.67 -4.05 -9.29
C PHE A 41 11.94 -3.20 -9.42
N LEU A 42 13.02 -3.54 -8.72
CA LEU A 42 14.30 -2.86 -8.85
C LEU A 42 14.89 -3.04 -10.25
N LEU A 43 14.79 -4.24 -10.80
CA LEU A 43 15.22 -4.53 -12.17
C LEU A 43 14.36 -3.77 -13.19
N ALA A 44 13.05 -3.76 -13.03
CA ALA A 44 12.14 -3.01 -13.88
C ALA A 44 12.43 -1.50 -13.84
N ALA A 45 12.65 -0.94 -12.65
CA ALA A 45 12.97 0.47 -12.46
C ALA A 45 14.29 0.89 -13.14
N LYS A 46 15.25 -0.03 -13.28
CA LYS A 46 16.49 0.21 -14.00
C LYS A 46 16.25 0.46 -15.49
N HIS A 47 15.26 -0.17 -16.09
CA HIS A 47 14.97 -0.11 -17.52
C HIS A 47 13.76 0.78 -17.87
N ASN A 48 12.99 1.23 -16.87
CA ASN A 48 11.83 2.09 -17.07
C ASN A 48 11.89 3.32 -16.15
N PRO A 49 12.31 4.49 -16.70
CA PRO A 49 12.44 5.73 -15.92
C PRO A 49 11.11 6.20 -15.30
N ALA A 50 9.99 6.04 -15.99
CA ALA A 50 8.68 6.44 -15.48
C ALA A 50 8.28 5.58 -14.26
N PHE A 51 8.50 4.27 -14.35
CA PHE A 51 8.28 3.35 -13.23
C PHE A 51 9.18 3.67 -12.03
N ARG A 52 10.47 3.99 -12.31
CA ARG A 52 11.39 4.43 -11.26
C ARG A 52 10.91 5.69 -10.57
N GLN A 53 10.43 6.69 -11.31
CA GLN A 53 9.88 7.92 -10.72
C GLN A 53 8.67 7.64 -9.84
N ALA A 54 7.79 6.72 -10.25
CA ALA A 54 6.66 6.30 -9.42
C ALA A 54 7.12 5.69 -8.09
N LEU A 55 8.18 4.87 -8.09
CA LEU A 55 8.74 4.33 -6.84
C LEU A 55 9.36 5.41 -5.95
N LEU A 56 10.10 6.36 -6.55
CA LEU A 56 10.78 7.43 -5.81
C LEU A 56 9.81 8.45 -5.22
N GLY A 57 8.66 8.67 -5.86
CA GLY A 57 7.62 9.59 -5.42
C GLY A 57 6.72 9.05 -4.31
N ALA A 58 6.84 7.78 -3.95
CA ALA A 58 6.00 7.20 -2.90
C ALA A 58 6.34 7.78 -1.52
N ASP A 59 5.30 7.97 -0.68
CA ASP A 59 5.46 8.41 0.71
C ASP A 59 6.13 7.34 1.58
N LEU A 60 5.82 6.07 1.31
CA LEU A 60 6.47 4.92 1.93
C LEU A 60 7.00 3.96 0.86
N VAL A 61 8.25 3.56 1.00
CA VAL A 61 8.90 2.56 0.14
C VAL A 61 9.42 1.44 1.04
N LEU A 62 8.68 0.33 1.11
CA LEU A 62 8.92 -0.76 2.04
C LEU A 62 9.63 -1.92 1.35
N ALA A 63 10.63 -2.50 1.99
CA ALA A 63 11.42 -3.59 1.43
C ALA A 63 10.64 -4.91 1.47
N ASP A 64 10.06 -5.33 0.35
CA ASP A 64 9.36 -6.61 0.23
C ASP A 64 10.30 -7.69 -0.32
N GLY A 65 10.54 -8.66 0.53
CA GLY A 65 11.37 -9.80 0.19
C GLY A 65 12.82 -9.71 0.68
N VAL A 66 13.36 -10.90 0.93
CA VAL A 66 14.72 -11.08 1.46
C VAL A 66 15.81 -10.58 0.50
N GLY A 67 15.53 -10.60 -0.82
CA GLY A 67 16.49 -10.17 -1.84
C GLY A 67 16.84 -8.69 -1.73
N VAL A 68 15.88 -7.82 -1.40
CA VAL A 68 16.14 -6.38 -1.16
C VAL A 68 17.02 -6.19 0.07
N VAL A 69 16.70 -6.89 1.17
CA VAL A 69 17.45 -6.83 2.42
C VAL A 69 18.89 -7.33 2.24
N TYR A 70 19.08 -8.44 1.51
CA TYR A 70 20.42 -8.94 1.19
C TYR A 70 21.20 -7.97 0.29
N SER A 71 20.55 -7.40 -0.72
CA SER A 71 21.19 -6.40 -1.57
C SER A 71 21.66 -5.18 -0.78
N ALA A 72 20.83 -4.67 0.12
CA ALA A 72 21.18 -3.58 1.04
C ALA A 72 22.40 -3.93 1.90
N LYS A 73 22.43 -5.15 2.46
CA LYS A 73 23.54 -5.64 3.27
C LYS A 73 24.85 -5.74 2.46
N ILE A 74 24.80 -6.28 1.25
CA ILE A 74 25.97 -6.39 0.35
C ILE A 74 26.50 -5.00 -0.01
N LEU A 75 25.64 -4.03 -0.19
CA LEU A 75 25.99 -2.62 -0.48
C LEU A 75 26.48 -1.85 0.76
N GLY A 76 26.62 -2.52 1.92
CA GLY A 76 27.09 -1.89 3.15
C GLY A 76 26.07 -0.96 3.83
N ARG A 77 24.80 -1.07 3.47
CA ARG A 77 23.69 -0.24 3.98
C ARG A 77 22.53 -1.12 4.47
N PRO A 78 22.74 -1.91 5.54
CA PRO A 78 21.74 -2.88 5.99
C PRO A 78 20.42 -2.20 6.36
N LEU A 79 19.32 -2.85 6.00
CA LEU A 79 17.97 -2.50 6.45
C LEU A 79 17.64 -3.29 7.73
N LYS A 80 16.77 -2.75 8.58
CA LYS A 80 16.27 -3.41 9.81
C LYS A 80 15.64 -4.78 9.52
N GLY A 81 15.03 -4.95 8.34
CA GLY A 81 14.44 -6.20 7.93
C GLY A 81 13.56 -6.06 6.69
N LYS A 82 12.90 -7.15 6.35
CA LYS A 82 11.86 -7.13 5.30
C LYS A 82 10.54 -6.65 5.91
N VAL A 83 9.77 -5.92 5.13
CA VAL A 83 8.38 -5.54 5.42
C VAL A 83 7.52 -6.06 4.28
N PRO A 84 7.00 -7.30 4.36
CA PRO A 84 6.13 -7.85 3.33
C PRO A 84 4.87 -7.00 3.18
N GLY A 85 4.50 -6.69 1.93
CA GLY A 85 3.33 -5.87 1.65
C GLY A 85 2.04 -6.41 2.25
N ILE A 86 1.88 -7.73 2.27
CA ILE A 86 0.70 -8.37 2.87
C ILE A 86 0.64 -8.18 4.39
N ASP A 87 1.78 -8.30 5.09
CA ASP A 87 1.84 -8.14 6.54
C ASP A 87 1.59 -6.66 6.92
N PHE A 88 2.17 -5.74 6.16
CA PHE A 88 1.92 -4.30 6.29
C PHE A 88 0.42 -3.99 6.09
N ALA A 89 -0.19 -4.51 5.02
CA ALA A 89 -1.60 -4.31 4.74
C ALA A 89 -2.48 -4.85 5.89
N GLN A 90 -2.23 -6.05 6.39
CA GLN A 90 -2.99 -6.63 7.51
C GLN A 90 -2.92 -5.78 8.78
N ARG A 91 -1.74 -5.24 9.12
CA ARG A 91 -1.58 -4.33 10.27
C ARG A 91 -2.36 -3.03 10.08
N LEU A 92 -2.27 -2.45 8.87
CA LEU A 92 -2.98 -1.22 8.55
C LEU A 92 -4.51 -1.42 8.55
N LEU A 93 -5.00 -2.54 7.99
CA LEU A 93 -6.43 -2.89 7.98
C LEU A 93 -6.99 -3.09 9.39
N ALA A 94 -6.24 -3.75 10.28
CA ALA A 94 -6.62 -3.90 11.69
C ALA A 94 -6.72 -2.53 12.40
N TRP A 95 -5.83 -1.61 12.08
CA TRP A 95 -5.88 -0.23 12.57
C TRP A 95 -7.09 0.52 11.99
N MET A 96 -7.32 0.42 10.66
CA MET A 96 -8.43 1.05 9.97
C MET A 96 -9.79 0.61 10.52
N ALA A 97 -9.95 -0.69 10.80
CA ALA A 97 -11.17 -1.25 11.38
C ALA A 97 -11.51 -0.60 12.75
N ARG A 98 -10.49 -0.36 13.59
CA ARG A 98 -10.67 0.28 14.90
C ARG A 98 -10.96 1.78 14.82
N HIS A 99 -10.56 2.43 13.72
CA HIS A 99 -10.68 3.88 13.54
C HIS A 99 -11.78 4.27 12.53
N GLY A 100 -12.62 3.31 12.12
CA GLY A 100 -13.75 3.56 11.20
C GLY A 100 -13.33 4.11 9.84
N LYS A 101 -12.13 3.73 9.36
CA LYS A 101 -11.64 4.16 8.05
C LYS A 101 -12.22 3.29 6.94
N ARG A 102 -12.40 3.89 5.77
CA ARG A 102 -12.96 3.20 4.60
C ARG A 102 -11.88 2.58 3.73
N LEU A 103 -12.18 1.42 3.18
CA LEU A 103 -11.33 0.68 2.26
C LEU A 103 -12.04 0.49 0.93
N PHE A 104 -11.34 0.76 -0.16
CA PHE A 104 -11.71 0.34 -1.51
C PHE A 104 -10.71 -0.70 -2.00
N LEU A 105 -11.18 -1.82 -2.56
CA LEU A 105 -10.33 -2.87 -3.12
C LEU A 105 -10.36 -2.79 -4.64
N LEU A 106 -9.20 -2.56 -5.25
CA LEU A 106 -9.03 -2.50 -6.70
C LEU A 106 -8.02 -3.55 -7.15
N GLY A 107 -8.40 -4.36 -8.10
CA GLY A 107 -7.46 -5.28 -8.75
C GLY A 107 -7.94 -6.73 -8.78
N ALA A 108 -7.06 -7.61 -9.26
CA ALA A 108 -7.28 -9.03 -9.48
C ALA A 108 -8.36 -9.34 -10.54
N LYS A 109 -8.69 -10.62 -10.71
CA LYS A 109 -9.74 -11.08 -11.63
C LYS A 109 -11.12 -10.74 -11.08
N PRO A 110 -12.15 -10.64 -11.95
CA PRO A 110 -13.54 -10.47 -11.52
C PRO A 110 -13.94 -11.48 -10.43
N GLY A 111 -14.61 -11.00 -9.39
CA GLY A 111 -15.04 -11.79 -8.23
C GLY A 111 -14.01 -11.95 -7.12
N VAL A 112 -12.72 -11.70 -7.38
CA VAL A 112 -11.67 -11.86 -6.36
C VAL A 112 -11.68 -10.73 -5.34
N ALA A 113 -11.88 -9.49 -5.77
CA ALA A 113 -11.94 -8.34 -4.87
C ALA A 113 -13.15 -8.43 -3.93
N GLU A 114 -14.29 -8.91 -4.42
CA GLU A 114 -15.51 -9.14 -3.62
C GLU A 114 -15.30 -10.23 -2.57
N LEU A 115 -14.66 -11.36 -2.96
CA LEU A 115 -14.31 -12.43 -2.03
C LEU A 115 -13.32 -11.95 -0.98
N ALA A 116 -12.32 -11.18 -1.38
CA ALA A 116 -11.37 -10.57 -0.46
C ALA A 116 -12.06 -9.62 0.52
N ALA A 117 -13.02 -8.81 0.05
CA ALA A 117 -13.82 -7.93 0.91
C ALA A 117 -14.60 -8.69 1.98
N ALA A 118 -15.24 -9.82 1.61
CA ALA A 118 -15.95 -10.67 2.55
C ALA A 118 -15.01 -11.22 3.62
N ASN A 119 -13.91 -11.84 3.20
CA ASN A 119 -12.91 -12.41 4.12
C ASN A 119 -12.28 -11.36 5.05
N LEU A 120 -12.02 -10.14 4.54
CA LEU A 120 -11.46 -9.06 5.34
C LEU A 120 -12.44 -8.53 6.38
N LYS A 121 -13.74 -8.45 6.07
CA LYS A 121 -14.78 -8.08 7.04
C LYS A 121 -14.89 -9.11 8.16
N ASP A 122 -14.78 -10.39 7.84
CA ASP A 122 -14.79 -11.47 8.83
C ASP A 122 -13.53 -11.43 9.72
N ALA A 123 -12.36 -11.20 9.12
CA ALA A 123 -11.08 -11.13 9.83
C ALA A 123 -10.93 -9.85 10.67
N HIS A 124 -11.53 -8.75 10.24
CA HIS A 124 -11.43 -7.43 10.87
C HIS A 124 -12.83 -6.85 11.13
N PRO A 125 -13.53 -7.28 12.17
CA PRO A 125 -14.84 -6.71 12.55
C PRO A 125 -14.74 -5.19 12.72
N GLY A 126 -15.65 -4.45 12.07
CA GLY A 126 -15.62 -2.99 12.04
C GLY A 126 -14.91 -2.38 10.82
N LEU A 127 -14.25 -3.17 9.97
CA LEU A 127 -13.69 -2.69 8.71
C LEU A 127 -14.79 -2.30 7.73
N ILE A 128 -14.73 -1.06 7.23
CA ILE A 128 -15.69 -0.52 6.28
C ILE A 128 -15.13 -0.68 4.87
N VAL A 129 -15.51 -1.75 4.17
CA VAL A 129 -15.23 -1.88 2.74
C VAL A 129 -16.34 -1.18 1.98
N CYS A 130 -16.02 -0.03 1.38
CA CYS A 130 -16.99 0.82 0.70
C CYS A 130 -17.16 0.50 -0.78
N GLY A 131 -16.24 -0.22 -1.40
CA GLY A 131 -16.34 -0.66 -2.78
C GLY A 131 -15.25 -1.63 -3.17
N THR A 132 -15.49 -2.30 -4.30
CA THR A 132 -14.56 -3.24 -4.93
C THR A 132 -14.63 -3.05 -6.44
N HIS A 133 -13.49 -3.23 -7.13
CA HIS A 133 -13.46 -3.28 -8.59
C HIS A 133 -12.34 -4.23 -9.03
N ASP A 134 -12.55 -5.01 -10.08
CA ASP A 134 -11.50 -5.85 -10.63
C ASP A 134 -10.42 -5.02 -11.37
N GLY A 135 -9.33 -5.65 -11.75
CA GLY A 135 -8.20 -4.99 -12.43
C GLY A 135 -8.33 -4.96 -13.97
N TYR A 136 -9.46 -5.38 -14.54
CA TYR A 136 -9.64 -5.54 -15.98
C TYR A 136 -10.51 -4.44 -16.59
N PHE A 137 -10.18 -3.19 -16.33
CA PHE A 137 -10.84 -2.03 -16.92
C PHE A 137 -10.02 -1.45 -18.09
N ARG A 138 -10.69 -0.77 -19.02
CA ARG A 138 -10.06 -0.14 -20.18
C ARG A 138 -9.86 1.35 -20.03
N GLU A 139 -10.68 1.98 -19.19
CA GLU A 139 -10.71 3.42 -18.96
C GLU A 139 -10.59 3.68 -17.46
N ASP A 140 -9.63 4.51 -17.08
CA ASP A 140 -9.36 4.82 -15.67
C ASP A 140 -10.43 5.74 -15.05
N GLY A 141 -11.02 6.64 -15.87
CA GLY A 141 -11.94 7.68 -15.42
C GLY A 141 -13.11 7.16 -14.57
N PRO A 142 -13.90 6.20 -15.06
CA PRO A 142 -15.04 5.64 -14.30
C PRO A 142 -14.62 5.03 -12.98
N VAL A 143 -13.50 4.28 -12.94
CA VAL A 143 -12.99 3.64 -11.74
C VAL A 143 -12.50 4.67 -10.73
N VAL A 144 -11.83 5.73 -11.18
CA VAL A 144 -11.39 6.83 -10.31
C VAL A 144 -12.59 7.54 -9.69
N GLU A 145 -13.67 7.78 -10.43
CA GLU A 145 -14.89 8.40 -9.89
C GLU A 145 -15.59 7.48 -8.87
N GLU A 146 -15.62 6.19 -9.12
CA GLU A 146 -16.14 5.20 -8.16
C GLU A 146 -15.34 5.20 -6.85
N ILE A 147 -14.01 5.21 -6.93
CA ILE A 147 -13.13 5.32 -5.77
C ILE A 147 -13.36 6.63 -5.02
N ARG A 148 -13.44 7.75 -5.73
CA ARG A 148 -13.73 9.06 -5.14
C ARG A 148 -15.05 9.08 -4.40
N ALA A 149 -16.12 8.62 -5.03
CA ALA A 149 -17.44 8.57 -4.42
C ALA A 149 -17.44 7.73 -3.14
N CYS A 150 -16.72 6.62 -3.15
CA CYS A 150 -16.61 5.70 -2.03
C CYS A 150 -15.76 6.26 -0.87
N LEU A 151 -14.58 6.81 -1.16
CA LEU A 151 -13.63 7.23 -0.14
C LEU A 151 -13.86 8.65 0.37
N LEU A 152 -14.33 9.56 -0.49
CA LEU A 152 -14.48 10.97 -0.16
C LEU A 152 -15.87 11.33 0.38
N TYR A 153 -16.87 10.46 0.23
CA TYR A 153 -18.21 10.70 0.78
C TYR A 153 -18.18 10.56 2.30
N THR A 154 -17.88 11.66 2.98
CA THR A 154 -18.18 11.77 4.41
C THR A 154 -19.68 11.97 4.54
N SER A 155 -20.39 10.95 5.00
CA SER A 155 -21.76 11.15 5.49
C SER A 155 -21.73 12.28 6.53
N PRO A 156 -22.57 13.32 6.43
CA PRO A 156 -22.64 14.29 7.50
C PRO A 156 -22.99 13.55 8.78
N SER A 157 -22.16 13.71 9.81
CA SER A 157 -22.45 13.19 11.14
C SER A 157 -23.83 13.70 11.55
N PRO A 158 -24.77 12.85 11.95
CA PRO A 158 -26.00 13.31 12.55
C PRO A 158 -25.65 14.12 13.82
N ARG A 159 -26.06 15.36 13.87
CA ARG A 159 -26.00 16.21 15.06
C ARG A 159 -26.93 15.68 16.14
#